data_69820f201c8ab5292611d2444ce0430c
#
_entry.id   69820f201c8ab5292611d2444ce0430c
#
_cell.length_a   1.000
_cell.length_b   1.000
_cell.length_c   1.000
_cell.angle_alpha   90.00
_cell.angle_beta   90.00
_cell.angle_gamma   90.00
#
_symmetry.space_group_name_H-M   'P 1'
#
loop_
_entity.id
_entity.type
_entity.pdbx_description
1 polymer ?
#
loop_
_entity_poly.entity_id
_entity_poly.type
_entity_poly.pdbx_seq_one_letter_code
_entity_poly.pdbx_strand_id
1 'polypeptide(L)'
;MGECWNAGTATFMILGDICTRSCKFCATKTGKPLPADKSEPEKIAQSVKHLYLKHVVITSVDRDDLPDGGAAIWAETVRKVKELNPGITIETLVPDFGGNAFQLQQVIESAPDIISHNLETVSRLTPQVRSAAQYDRSLEVLRQIAASGLRAKSGIMVGLGETEAEVLATMDDLRKVNCNIFTIGQYLQPTPAHLPVVEYVHPDQFEKYRVAGFEKGFKHVESKPLVRSSYHAEKHV
;
A
#
# COMPACT_ATOMS: atom_id res chain seq x y z
N MET A 1 7.60 12.02 -9.82
CA MET A 1 7.31 12.71 -8.53
C MET A 1 6.67 14.07 -8.72
N GLY A 2 7.08 14.87 -9.70
CA GLY A 2 6.47 16.20 -9.94
C GLY A 2 4.98 16.17 -10.33
N GLU A 3 4.52 15.15 -11.03
CA GLU A 3 3.14 15.05 -11.51
C GLU A 3 2.13 14.94 -10.36
N CYS A 4 2.35 14.01 -9.41
CA CYS A 4 1.47 13.85 -8.24
C CYS A 4 1.48 15.10 -7.35
N TRP A 5 2.65 15.70 -7.12
CA TRP A 5 2.76 16.94 -6.36
C TRP A 5 1.99 18.09 -7.01
N ASN A 6 2.12 18.26 -8.32
CA ASN A 6 1.37 19.27 -9.07
C ASN A 6 -0.15 19.01 -9.06
N ALA A 7 -0.56 17.75 -8.90
CA ALA A 7 -1.97 17.37 -8.72
C ALA A 7 -2.50 17.63 -7.29
N GLY A 8 -1.64 18.09 -6.36
CA GLY A 8 -2.00 18.28 -4.96
C GLY A 8 -2.05 16.97 -4.16
N THR A 9 -1.22 15.99 -4.54
CA THR A 9 -1.13 14.68 -3.86
C THR A 9 0.21 14.54 -3.14
N ALA A 10 0.18 14.11 -1.88
CA ALA A 10 1.38 13.75 -1.12
C ALA A 10 1.17 12.46 -0.32
N THR A 11 2.28 11.82 0.04
CA THR A 11 2.31 10.61 0.88
C THR A 11 2.96 10.94 2.21
N PHE A 12 2.32 10.54 3.30
CA PHE A 12 2.85 10.64 4.66
C PHE A 12 3.04 9.25 5.25
N MET A 13 4.17 9.06 5.94
CA MET A 13 4.43 7.86 6.71
C MET A 13 4.20 8.17 8.20
N ILE A 14 3.36 7.38 8.86
CA ILE A 14 3.02 7.49 10.28
C ILE A 14 3.64 6.36 11.10
N LEU A 15 3.50 6.45 12.43
CA LEU A 15 4.01 5.48 13.41
C LEU A 15 5.55 5.42 13.50
N GLY A 16 6.23 6.50 13.06
CA GLY A 16 7.68 6.65 13.11
C GLY A 16 8.41 6.16 11.87
N ASP A 17 9.74 5.95 11.99
CA ASP A 17 10.65 5.62 10.89
C ASP A 17 11.36 4.26 11.07
N ILE A 18 11.06 3.52 12.14
CA ILE A 18 11.63 2.20 12.43
C ILE A 18 10.53 1.14 12.35
N CYS A 19 10.71 0.17 11.45
CA CYS A 19 9.78 -0.92 11.24
C CYS A 19 10.17 -2.15 12.09
N THR A 20 9.18 -2.87 12.62
CA THR A 20 9.42 -4.14 13.32
C THR A 20 9.73 -5.29 12.36
N ARG A 21 9.46 -5.11 11.05
CA ARG A 21 9.68 -6.13 10.00
C ARG A 21 10.84 -5.75 9.09
N SER A 22 11.53 -6.77 8.55
CA SER A 22 12.73 -6.64 7.71
C SER A 22 12.49 -7.17 6.29
N CYS A 23 11.49 -6.62 5.61
CA CYS A 23 11.21 -7.01 4.22
C CYS A 23 12.41 -6.72 3.31
N LYS A 24 12.82 -7.72 2.51
CA LYS A 24 14.08 -7.70 1.75
C LYS A 24 14.11 -6.68 0.60
N PHE A 25 12.99 -6.08 0.26
CA PHE A 25 12.88 -5.04 -0.78
C PHE A 25 12.87 -3.61 -0.21
N CYS A 26 12.66 -3.46 1.11
CA CYS A 26 12.31 -2.19 1.73
C CYS A 26 13.51 -1.55 2.41
N ALA A 27 13.78 -0.28 2.11
CA ALA A 27 14.88 0.50 2.68
C ALA A 27 14.54 1.14 4.05
N THR A 28 13.36 0.91 4.60
CA THR A 28 12.99 1.41 5.93
C THR A 28 13.87 0.74 7.00
N LYS A 29 14.32 1.53 7.95
CA LYS A 29 15.12 1.02 9.08
C LYS A 29 14.35 -0.04 9.84
N THR A 30 15.01 -1.15 10.15
CA THR A 30 14.44 -2.23 10.96
C THR A 30 15.02 -2.20 12.37
N GLY A 31 14.18 -2.41 13.37
CA GLY A 31 14.63 -2.45 14.75
C GLY A 31 13.50 -2.29 15.75
N LYS A 32 13.87 -1.87 16.97
CA LYS A 32 12.90 -1.54 18.02
C LYS A 32 12.46 -0.09 17.86
N PRO A 33 11.18 0.17 17.52
CA PRO A 33 10.66 1.53 17.36
C PRO A 33 10.63 2.29 18.68
N LEU A 34 10.62 3.61 18.58
CA LEU A 34 10.30 4.49 19.70
C LEU A 34 8.81 4.37 20.06
N PRO A 35 8.39 4.80 21.25
CA PRO A 35 6.97 4.90 21.60
C PRO A 35 6.21 5.70 20.54
N ALA A 36 4.99 5.23 20.21
CA ALA A 36 4.16 5.92 19.24
C ALA A 36 3.76 7.33 19.72
N ASP A 37 3.87 8.30 18.82
CA ASP A 37 3.52 9.69 19.12
C ASP A 37 2.00 9.89 18.97
N LYS A 38 1.31 10.06 20.09
CA LYS A 38 -0.14 10.30 20.11
C LYS A 38 -0.54 11.64 19.47
N SER A 39 0.39 12.56 19.26
CA SER A 39 0.13 13.84 18.59
C SER A 39 0.30 13.77 17.06
N GLU A 40 0.78 12.64 16.55
CA GLU A 40 1.05 12.46 15.11
C GLU A 40 -0.21 12.64 14.24
N PRO A 41 -1.41 12.14 14.61
CA PRO A 41 -2.63 12.37 13.84
C PRO A 41 -2.93 13.85 13.60
N GLU A 42 -2.83 14.68 14.62
CA GLU A 42 -3.02 16.13 14.52
C GLU A 42 -1.95 16.80 13.64
N LYS A 43 -0.67 16.41 13.82
CA LYS A 43 0.44 16.93 13.00
C LYS A 43 0.26 16.62 11.51
N ILE A 44 -0.17 15.41 11.18
CA ILE A 44 -0.46 15.03 9.79
C ILE A 44 -1.61 15.87 9.24
N ALA A 45 -2.72 15.99 9.97
CA ALA A 45 -3.87 16.78 9.53
C ALA A 45 -3.53 18.26 9.30
N GLN A 46 -2.71 18.85 10.17
CA GLN A 46 -2.20 20.21 10.00
C GLN A 46 -1.25 20.33 8.79
N SER A 47 -0.38 19.34 8.56
CA SER A 47 0.53 19.34 7.42
C SER A 47 -0.25 19.26 6.10
N VAL A 48 -1.26 18.40 6.02
CA VAL A 48 -2.16 18.29 4.87
C VAL A 48 -2.81 19.64 4.56
N LYS A 49 -3.31 20.34 5.60
CA LYS A 49 -3.92 21.66 5.48
C LYS A 49 -2.94 22.72 4.98
N HIS A 50 -1.76 22.80 5.59
CA HIS A 50 -0.72 23.78 5.21
C HIS A 50 -0.20 23.59 3.79
N LEU A 51 -0.20 22.35 3.28
CA LEU A 51 0.22 22.02 1.93
C LEU A 51 -0.91 22.13 0.90
N TYR A 52 -2.13 22.49 1.32
CA TYR A 52 -3.30 22.62 0.46
C TYR A 52 -3.57 21.39 -0.40
N LEU A 53 -3.39 20.20 0.18
CA LEU A 53 -3.54 18.95 -0.57
C LEU A 53 -5.01 18.67 -0.92
N LYS A 54 -5.22 18.03 -2.06
CA LYS A 54 -6.52 17.55 -2.54
C LYS A 54 -6.70 16.06 -2.29
N HIS A 55 -5.59 15.33 -2.29
CA HIS A 55 -5.53 13.91 -2.03
C HIS A 55 -4.32 13.60 -1.14
N VAL A 56 -4.48 12.68 -0.20
CA VAL A 56 -3.38 12.24 0.66
C VAL A 56 -3.32 10.72 0.71
N VAL A 57 -2.11 10.19 0.55
CA VAL A 57 -1.81 8.78 0.81
C VAL A 57 -1.14 8.69 2.18
N ILE A 58 -1.70 7.91 3.08
CA ILE A 58 -1.13 7.64 4.40
C ILE A 58 -0.59 6.22 4.38
N THR A 59 0.65 6.03 4.77
CA THR A 59 1.30 4.74 4.95
C THR A 59 1.96 4.67 6.33
N SER A 60 2.43 3.51 6.75
CA SER A 60 3.15 3.36 8.02
C SER A 60 4.30 2.38 7.92
N VAL A 61 5.14 2.39 8.93
CA VAL A 61 5.95 1.22 9.31
C VAL A 61 5.07 0.17 9.98
N ASP A 62 5.46 -1.11 9.95
CA ASP A 62 4.81 -2.13 10.78
C ASP A 62 5.19 -1.95 12.24
N ARG A 63 4.20 -2.09 13.11
CA ARG A 63 4.31 -1.92 14.58
C ARG A 63 3.78 -3.16 15.31
N ASP A 64 4.35 -4.33 14.99
CA ASP A 64 3.99 -5.59 15.67
C ASP A 64 4.32 -5.57 17.19
N ASP A 65 5.05 -4.54 17.63
CA ASP A 65 5.34 -4.26 19.04
C ASP A 65 4.17 -3.59 19.80
N LEU A 66 3.22 -3.01 19.08
CA LEU A 66 2.03 -2.41 19.69
C LEU A 66 0.89 -3.43 19.79
N PRO A 67 0.13 -3.43 20.91
CA PRO A 67 -0.98 -4.39 21.10
C PRO A 67 -2.05 -4.34 20.00
N ASP A 68 -2.24 -3.15 19.41
CA ASP A 68 -3.21 -2.91 18.33
C ASP A 68 -2.56 -2.75 16.95
N GLY A 69 -1.25 -3.03 16.83
CA GLY A 69 -0.53 -2.81 15.57
C GLY A 69 -0.54 -1.36 15.08
N GLY A 70 -0.93 -0.41 15.93
CA GLY A 70 -1.09 1.00 15.62
C GLY A 70 -2.46 1.37 15.01
N ALA A 71 -3.44 0.47 15.01
CA ALA A 71 -4.76 0.69 14.38
C ALA A 71 -5.50 1.92 14.92
N ALA A 72 -5.38 2.21 16.22
CA ALA A 72 -5.99 3.40 16.82
C ALA A 72 -5.41 4.72 16.24
N ILE A 73 -4.08 4.78 16.05
CA ILE A 73 -3.42 5.94 15.43
C ILE A 73 -3.82 6.07 13.96
N TRP A 74 -3.90 4.95 13.24
CA TRP A 74 -4.41 4.92 11.88
C TRP A 74 -5.80 5.56 11.78
N ALA A 75 -6.74 5.05 12.56
CA ALA A 75 -8.12 5.52 12.55
C ALA A 75 -8.24 7.00 12.97
N GLU A 76 -7.48 7.42 13.98
CA GLU A 76 -7.46 8.81 14.43
C GLU A 76 -6.85 9.73 13.37
N THR A 77 -5.79 9.30 12.67
CA THR A 77 -5.18 10.09 11.60
C THR A 77 -6.18 10.36 10.47
N VAL A 78 -6.91 9.33 10.02
CA VAL A 78 -7.94 9.50 8.99
C VAL A 78 -9.04 10.47 9.45
N ARG A 79 -9.55 10.32 10.69
CA ARG A 79 -10.58 11.22 11.25
C ARG A 79 -10.10 12.66 11.31
N LYS A 80 -8.89 12.89 11.85
CA LYS A 80 -8.31 14.24 11.98
C LYS A 80 -8.05 14.90 10.64
N VAL A 81 -7.54 14.15 9.67
CA VAL A 81 -7.33 14.67 8.31
C VAL A 81 -8.66 15.11 7.70
N LYS A 82 -9.73 14.31 7.80
CA LYS A 82 -11.07 14.68 7.31
C LYS A 82 -11.65 15.89 8.04
N GLU A 83 -11.53 15.93 9.36
CA GLU A 83 -12.05 17.02 10.20
C GLU A 83 -11.44 18.37 9.80
N LEU A 84 -10.11 18.43 9.67
CA LEU A 84 -9.39 19.66 9.38
C LEU A 84 -9.35 20.05 7.90
N ASN A 85 -9.65 19.13 7.00
CA ASN A 85 -9.56 19.31 5.55
C ASN A 85 -10.83 18.82 4.85
N PRO A 86 -11.96 19.51 4.99
CA PRO A 86 -13.21 19.11 4.35
C PRO A 86 -13.06 18.95 2.83
N GLY A 87 -13.53 17.83 2.28
CA GLY A 87 -13.46 17.52 0.84
C GLY A 87 -12.17 16.87 0.37
N ILE A 88 -11.19 16.63 1.28
CA ILE A 88 -10.01 15.87 0.92
C ILE A 88 -10.35 14.39 0.70
N THR A 89 -9.66 13.76 -0.25
CA THR A 89 -9.73 12.31 -0.44
C THR A 89 -8.51 11.62 0.19
N ILE A 90 -8.73 10.46 0.80
CA ILE A 90 -7.71 9.75 1.60
C ILE A 90 -7.56 8.31 1.11
N GLU A 91 -6.34 7.95 0.74
CA GLU A 91 -5.92 6.55 0.59
C GLU A 91 -5.07 6.14 1.80
N THR A 92 -5.33 4.97 2.37
CA THR A 92 -4.50 4.37 3.41
C THR A 92 -3.81 3.13 2.87
N LEU A 93 -2.48 3.03 2.99
CA LEU A 93 -1.71 1.83 2.67
C LEU A 93 -1.35 1.12 3.97
N VAL A 94 -2.19 0.18 4.37
CA VAL A 94 -2.15 -0.47 5.69
C VAL A 94 -1.27 -1.73 5.71
N PRO A 95 -0.69 -2.10 6.88
CA PRO A 95 -0.08 -3.40 7.11
C PRO A 95 -1.15 -4.51 7.16
N ASP A 96 -0.71 -5.78 7.29
CA ASP A 96 -1.64 -6.91 7.46
C ASP A 96 -2.17 -7.08 8.90
N PHE A 97 -1.73 -6.26 9.85
CA PHE A 97 -2.06 -6.32 11.27
C PHE A 97 -1.92 -7.74 11.86
N GLY A 98 -0.99 -8.56 11.34
CA GLY A 98 -0.84 -9.95 11.74
C GLY A 98 -2.07 -10.84 11.42
N GLY A 99 -3.01 -10.33 10.60
CA GLY A 99 -4.29 -10.98 10.29
C GLY A 99 -5.40 -10.69 11.30
N ASN A 100 -5.22 -9.73 12.20
CA ASN A 100 -6.23 -9.36 13.19
C ASN A 100 -7.32 -8.48 12.56
N ALA A 101 -8.48 -9.09 12.30
CA ALA A 101 -9.62 -8.42 11.67
C ALA A 101 -10.16 -7.23 12.48
N PHE A 102 -10.08 -7.28 13.81
CA PHE A 102 -10.55 -6.18 14.66
C PHE A 102 -9.70 -4.90 14.50
N GLN A 103 -8.38 -5.07 14.31
CA GLN A 103 -7.49 -3.95 14.05
C GLN A 103 -7.76 -3.31 12.68
N LEU A 104 -7.92 -4.13 11.64
CA LEU A 104 -8.30 -3.65 10.32
C LEU A 104 -9.67 -2.95 10.34
N GLN A 105 -10.62 -3.48 11.09
CA GLN A 105 -11.98 -2.92 11.21
C GLN A 105 -11.97 -1.49 11.76
N GLN A 106 -11.07 -1.15 12.70
CA GLN A 106 -10.93 0.22 13.21
C GLN A 106 -10.54 1.21 12.09
N VAL A 107 -9.67 0.78 11.18
CA VAL A 107 -9.28 1.64 10.04
C VAL A 107 -10.44 1.73 9.03
N ILE A 108 -11.14 0.64 8.76
CA ILE A 108 -12.33 0.61 7.90
C ILE A 108 -13.39 1.59 8.43
N GLU A 109 -13.67 1.58 9.72
CA GLU A 109 -14.65 2.46 10.38
C GLU A 109 -14.27 3.95 10.35
N SER A 110 -13.01 4.28 10.20
CA SER A 110 -12.58 5.67 9.96
C SER A 110 -12.93 6.17 8.55
N ALA A 111 -13.37 5.25 7.68
CA ALA A 111 -13.93 5.46 6.35
C ALA A 111 -13.02 6.25 5.39
N PRO A 112 -11.75 5.89 5.16
CA PRO A 112 -10.98 6.47 4.07
C PRO A 112 -11.66 6.16 2.72
N ASP A 113 -11.28 6.86 1.65
CA ASP A 113 -11.87 6.64 0.32
C ASP A 113 -11.35 5.36 -0.34
N ILE A 114 -10.08 5.02 -0.05
CA ILE A 114 -9.40 3.81 -0.54
C ILE A 114 -8.60 3.20 0.61
N ILE A 115 -8.67 1.88 0.75
CA ILE A 115 -7.72 1.12 1.58
C ILE A 115 -6.88 0.24 0.67
N SER A 116 -5.57 0.45 0.74
CA SER A 116 -4.56 -0.31 0.01
C SER A 116 -3.87 -1.28 0.95
N HIS A 117 -3.63 -2.50 0.47
CA HIS A 117 -2.70 -3.44 1.09
C HIS A 117 -1.95 -4.18 -0.01
N ASN A 118 -0.65 -3.99 -0.08
CA ASN A 118 0.15 -4.55 -1.16
C ASN A 118 0.50 -6.02 -0.94
N LEU A 119 0.41 -6.83 -2.00
CA LEU A 119 1.00 -8.17 -2.04
C LEU A 119 2.53 -8.12 -2.18
N GLU A 120 3.06 -7.05 -2.77
CA GLU A 120 4.47 -6.76 -3.05
C GLU A 120 5.11 -7.67 -4.10
N THR A 121 4.73 -8.95 -4.16
CA THR A 121 5.21 -9.93 -5.15
C THR A 121 4.21 -11.08 -5.30
N VAL A 122 4.52 -12.03 -6.16
CA VAL A 122 3.70 -13.25 -6.39
C VAL A 122 3.81 -14.24 -5.22
N SER A 123 2.86 -15.17 -5.11
CA SER A 123 2.75 -16.12 -3.99
C SER A 123 4.06 -16.87 -3.71
N ARG A 124 4.70 -17.45 -4.74
CA ARG A 124 5.94 -18.22 -4.61
C ARG A 124 7.09 -17.43 -4.00
N LEU A 125 7.20 -16.14 -4.34
CA LEU A 125 8.31 -15.29 -3.90
C LEU A 125 8.04 -14.61 -2.55
N THR A 126 6.80 -14.58 -2.07
CA THR A 126 6.44 -13.90 -0.82
C THR A 126 7.34 -14.28 0.36
N PRO A 127 7.68 -15.56 0.63
CA PRO A 127 8.54 -15.92 1.77
C PRO A 127 9.98 -15.38 1.67
N GLN A 128 10.46 -15.13 0.45
CA GLN A 128 11.82 -14.60 0.21
C GLN A 128 11.85 -13.06 0.26
N VAL A 129 10.77 -12.42 -0.16
CA VAL A 129 10.67 -10.95 -0.33
C VAL A 129 10.18 -10.27 0.93
N ARG A 130 9.20 -10.88 1.62
CA ARG A 130 8.54 -10.32 2.81
C ARG A 130 8.87 -11.15 4.05
N SER A 131 9.34 -10.50 5.11
CA SER A 131 9.89 -11.20 6.29
C SER A 131 8.84 -11.90 7.16
N ALA A 132 7.63 -11.33 7.28
CA ALA A 132 6.60 -11.82 8.20
C ALA A 132 5.21 -11.90 7.56
N ALA A 133 5.00 -11.23 6.43
CA ALA A 133 3.74 -11.24 5.74
C ALA A 133 3.53 -12.54 4.95
N GLN A 134 2.28 -12.97 4.87
CA GLN A 134 1.86 -14.17 4.17
C GLN A 134 0.93 -13.77 3.02
N TYR A 135 1.07 -14.44 1.87
CA TYR A 135 0.28 -14.14 0.68
C TYR A 135 -1.23 -14.26 0.92
N ASP A 136 -1.66 -15.40 1.49
CA ASP A 136 -3.08 -15.66 1.76
C ASP A 136 -3.65 -14.72 2.82
N ARG A 137 -2.85 -14.35 3.83
CA ARG A 137 -3.25 -13.32 4.81
C ARG A 137 -3.46 -11.97 4.15
N SER A 138 -2.61 -11.59 3.21
CA SER A 138 -2.75 -10.34 2.47
C SER A 138 -4.00 -10.34 1.59
N LEU A 139 -4.34 -11.46 0.97
CA LEU A 139 -5.60 -11.61 0.24
C LEU A 139 -6.81 -11.51 1.17
N GLU A 140 -6.74 -12.10 2.37
CA GLU A 140 -7.82 -12.00 3.36
C GLU A 140 -8.04 -10.56 3.84
N VAL A 141 -6.97 -9.78 4.06
CA VAL A 141 -7.06 -8.33 4.36
C VAL A 141 -7.82 -7.61 3.25
N LEU A 142 -7.45 -7.83 1.99
CA LEU A 142 -8.11 -7.21 0.83
C LEU A 142 -9.58 -7.64 0.71
N ARG A 143 -9.89 -8.89 1.00
CA ARG A 143 -11.26 -9.41 1.01
C ARG A 143 -12.12 -8.69 2.05
N GLN A 144 -11.61 -8.48 3.26
CA GLN A 144 -12.31 -7.75 4.32
C GLN A 144 -12.54 -6.28 3.94
N ILE A 145 -11.54 -5.62 3.35
CA ILE A 145 -11.68 -4.25 2.84
C ILE A 145 -12.80 -4.19 1.79
N ALA A 146 -12.77 -5.07 0.80
CA ALA A 146 -13.78 -5.09 -0.26
C ALA A 146 -15.18 -5.41 0.27
N ALA A 147 -15.29 -6.32 1.25
CA ALA A 147 -16.54 -6.69 1.90
C ALA A 147 -17.17 -5.53 2.69
N SER A 148 -16.38 -4.56 3.15
CA SER A 148 -16.89 -3.35 3.82
C SER A 148 -17.54 -2.33 2.88
N GLY A 149 -17.43 -2.53 1.56
CA GLY A 149 -17.89 -1.59 0.54
C GLY A 149 -16.87 -0.51 0.16
N LEU A 150 -15.73 -0.43 0.84
CA LEU A 150 -14.63 0.47 0.49
C LEU A 150 -13.86 -0.04 -0.73
N ARG A 151 -13.18 0.88 -1.43
CA ARG A 151 -12.33 0.51 -2.55
C ARG A 151 -11.06 -0.18 -2.07
N ALA A 152 -10.89 -1.46 -2.44
CA ALA A 152 -9.68 -2.22 -2.17
C ALA A 152 -8.67 -2.03 -3.30
N LYS A 153 -7.42 -1.74 -2.91
CA LYS A 153 -6.29 -1.56 -3.82
C LYS A 153 -5.12 -2.42 -3.39
N SER A 154 -4.37 -2.94 -4.36
CA SER A 154 -3.14 -3.69 -4.13
C SER A 154 -2.07 -3.34 -5.15
N GLY A 155 -0.85 -3.77 -4.88
CA GLY A 155 0.28 -3.59 -5.79
C GLY A 155 1.33 -4.69 -5.65
N ILE A 156 2.05 -4.90 -6.74
CA ILE A 156 3.25 -5.74 -6.76
C ILE A 156 4.40 -5.01 -7.46
N MET A 157 5.59 -5.48 -7.16
CA MET A 157 6.78 -5.17 -7.92
C MET A 157 7.13 -6.38 -8.79
N VAL A 158 7.62 -6.12 -10.00
CA VAL A 158 8.14 -7.14 -10.93
C VAL A 158 9.65 -6.96 -11.11
N GLY A 159 10.33 -8.02 -11.57
CA GLY A 159 11.79 -8.07 -11.69
C GLY A 159 12.51 -8.74 -10.51
N LEU A 160 11.76 -9.50 -9.69
CA LEU A 160 12.26 -10.29 -8.57
C LEU A 160 12.43 -11.79 -8.92
N GLY A 161 12.12 -12.20 -10.18
CA GLY A 161 12.19 -13.56 -10.68
C GLY A 161 10.85 -14.29 -10.76
N GLU A 162 9.76 -13.54 -10.76
CA GLU A 162 8.42 -14.02 -11.09
C GLU A 162 8.30 -14.29 -12.60
N THR A 163 7.40 -15.18 -12.97
CA THR A 163 7.02 -15.42 -14.36
C THR A 163 5.78 -14.62 -14.72
N GLU A 164 5.53 -14.38 -16.02
CA GLU A 164 4.31 -13.75 -16.50
C GLU A 164 3.05 -14.50 -16.01
N ALA A 165 3.08 -15.83 -16.07
CA ALA A 165 1.96 -16.66 -15.60
C ALA A 165 1.64 -16.44 -14.11
N GLU A 166 2.65 -16.25 -13.26
CA GLU A 166 2.46 -15.96 -11.84
C GLU A 166 1.88 -14.56 -11.60
N VAL A 167 2.28 -13.57 -12.40
CA VAL A 167 1.68 -12.22 -12.34
C VAL A 167 0.20 -12.28 -12.73
N LEU A 168 -0.13 -12.99 -13.81
CA LEU A 168 -1.53 -13.17 -14.26
C LEU A 168 -2.36 -13.95 -13.23
N ALA A 169 -1.79 -14.97 -12.59
CA ALA A 169 -2.45 -15.70 -11.49
C ALA A 169 -2.69 -14.81 -10.26
N THR A 170 -1.72 -13.94 -9.94
CA THR A 170 -1.87 -12.95 -8.86
C THR A 170 -3.02 -11.97 -9.14
N MET A 171 -3.20 -11.54 -10.39
CA MET A 171 -4.36 -10.75 -10.79
C MET A 171 -5.68 -11.50 -10.57
N ASP A 172 -5.73 -12.79 -10.94
CA ASP A 172 -6.91 -13.62 -10.72
C ASP A 172 -7.24 -13.76 -9.22
N ASP A 173 -6.24 -13.96 -8.38
CA ASP A 173 -6.43 -14.05 -6.92
C ASP A 173 -6.94 -12.72 -6.34
N LEU A 174 -6.41 -11.59 -6.79
CA LEU A 174 -6.91 -10.27 -6.39
C LEU A 174 -8.36 -10.05 -6.85
N ARG A 175 -8.74 -10.50 -8.04
CA ARG A 175 -10.13 -10.39 -8.51
C ARG A 175 -11.09 -11.27 -7.73
N LYS A 176 -10.68 -12.48 -7.31
CA LYS A 176 -11.48 -13.37 -6.43
C LYS A 176 -11.84 -12.70 -5.09
N VAL A 177 -11.00 -11.81 -4.58
CA VAL A 177 -11.26 -11.04 -3.35
C VAL A 177 -11.86 -9.65 -3.61
N ASN A 178 -12.32 -9.37 -4.83
CA ASN A 178 -12.92 -8.11 -5.24
C ASN A 178 -12.00 -6.88 -5.11
N CYS A 179 -10.68 -7.05 -5.20
CA CYS A 179 -9.76 -5.95 -5.33
C CYS A 179 -9.90 -5.31 -6.72
N ASN A 180 -10.19 -4.00 -6.78
CA ASN A 180 -10.57 -3.33 -8.02
C ASN A 180 -9.48 -2.43 -8.60
N ILE A 181 -8.44 -2.12 -7.83
CA ILE A 181 -7.35 -1.24 -8.21
C ILE A 181 -6.03 -1.99 -8.06
N PHE A 182 -5.23 -2.02 -9.12
CA PHE A 182 -3.97 -2.74 -9.10
C PHE A 182 -2.81 -1.91 -9.66
N THR A 183 -1.68 -1.92 -8.97
CA THR A 183 -0.47 -1.22 -9.40
C THR A 183 0.68 -2.21 -9.61
N ILE A 184 1.44 -2.03 -10.70
CA ILE A 184 2.59 -2.85 -11.04
C ILE A 184 3.76 -1.93 -11.39
N GLY A 185 4.85 -2.03 -10.63
CA GLY A 185 6.08 -1.27 -10.86
C GLY A 185 7.31 -2.15 -10.93
N GLN A 186 8.40 -1.63 -11.50
CA GLN A 186 9.68 -2.31 -11.48
C GLN A 186 10.27 -2.29 -10.06
N TYR A 187 10.73 -3.43 -9.57
CA TYR A 187 11.59 -3.48 -8.39
C TYR A 187 12.94 -2.80 -8.69
N LEU A 188 13.33 -1.89 -7.83
CA LEU A 188 14.63 -1.23 -7.87
C LEU A 188 15.34 -1.52 -6.55
N GLN A 189 16.50 -2.14 -6.62
CA GLN A 189 17.30 -2.47 -5.43
C GLN A 189 17.75 -1.22 -4.69
N PRO A 190 17.33 -1.00 -3.43
CA PRO A 190 17.67 0.23 -2.71
C PRO A 190 19.17 0.31 -2.35
N THR A 191 19.76 -0.78 -1.91
CA THR A 191 21.18 -0.91 -1.59
C THR A 191 21.69 -2.32 -1.89
N PRO A 192 23.00 -2.56 -1.99
CA PRO A 192 23.54 -3.91 -2.22
C PRO A 192 23.14 -4.97 -1.17
N ALA A 193 22.66 -4.54 0.01
CA ALA A 193 22.20 -5.46 1.07
C ALA A 193 20.77 -6.00 0.83
N HIS A 194 20.02 -5.40 -0.10
CA HIS A 194 18.67 -5.83 -0.46
C HIS A 194 18.71 -6.88 -1.57
N LEU A 195 17.54 -7.48 -1.85
CA LEU A 195 17.44 -8.45 -2.95
C LEU A 195 17.93 -7.84 -4.26
N PRO A 196 18.76 -8.57 -5.03
CA PRO A 196 19.18 -8.09 -6.34
C PRO A 196 17.98 -8.02 -7.30
N VAL A 197 18.05 -7.10 -8.26
CA VAL A 197 17.16 -7.14 -9.40
C VAL A 197 17.50 -8.34 -10.25
N VAL A 198 16.54 -9.24 -10.48
CA VAL A 198 16.72 -10.42 -11.35
C VAL A 198 16.56 -10.04 -12.82
N GLU A 199 15.60 -9.14 -13.10
CA GLU A 199 15.32 -8.67 -14.45
C GLU A 199 14.84 -7.22 -14.44
N TYR A 200 15.30 -6.42 -15.38
CA TYR A 200 14.66 -5.15 -15.74
C TYR A 200 13.62 -5.44 -16.83
N VAL A 201 12.37 -5.56 -16.40
CA VAL A 201 11.26 -5.93 -17.27
C VAL A 201 11.04 -4.88 -18.36
N HIS A 202 10.91 -5.32 -19.60
CA HIS A 202 10.71 -4.41 -20.73
C HIS A 202 9.42 -3.61 -20.58
N PRO A 203 9.39 -2.30 -20.95
CA PRO A 203 8.18 -1.47 -20.85
C PRO A 203 6.94 -2.06 -21.53
N ASP A 204 7.09 -2.76 -22.67
CA ASP A 204 5.97 -3.40 -23.35
C ASP A 204 5.30 -4.51 -22.51
N GLN A 205 6.05 -5.16 -21.62
CA GLN A 205 5.47 -6.15 -20.71
C GLN A 205 4.57 -5.50 -19.65
N PHE A 206 4.91 -4.30 -19.18
CA PHE A 206 4.02 -3.53 -18.31
C PHE A 206 2.73 -3.16 -19.02
N GLU A 207 2.78 -2.82 -20.32
CA GLU A 207 1.57 -2.54 -21.09
C GLU A 207 0.71 -3.81 -21.26
N LYS A 208 1.32 -4.97 -21.52
CA LYS A 208 0.58 -6.25 -21.54
C LYS A 208 -0.11 -6.51 -20.19
N TYR A 209 0.58 -6.31 -19.08
CA TYR A 209 -0.01 -6.44 -17.74
C TYR A 209 -1.17 -5.46 -17.54
N ARG A 210 -1.05 -4.22 -18.02
CA ARG A 210 -2.14 -3.24 -17.94
C ARG A 210 -3.38 -3.71 -18.68
N VAL A 211 -3.21 -4.15 -19.92
CA VAL A 211 -4.31 -4.68 -20.75
C VAL A 211 -4.95 -5.91 -20.10
N ALA A 212 -4.13 -6.90 -19.71
CA ALA A 212 -4.62 -8.11 -19.04
C ALA A 212 -5.38 -7.79 -17.74
N GLY A 213 -4.93 -6.79 -16.98
CA GLY A 213 -5.64 -6.37 -15.78
C GLY A 213 -7.04 -5.82 -16.10
N PHE A 214 -7.19 -4.98 -17.11
CA PHE A 214 -8.52 -4.50 -17.52
C PHE A 214 -9.40 -5.65 -18.06
N GLU A 215 -8.84 -6.57 -18.85
CA GLU A 215 -9.57 -7.75 -19.34
C GLU A 215 -10.06 -8.65 -18.19
N LYS A 216 -9.29 -8.74 -17.08
CA LYS A 216 -9.68 -9.45 -15.86
C LYS A 216 -10.70 -8.66 -14.99
N GLY A 217 -11.06 -7.44 -15.38
CA GLY A 217 -12.10 -6.65 -14.74
C GLY A 217 -11.64 -5.75 -13.61
N PHE A 218 -10.35 -5.40 -13.51
CA PHE A 218 -9.93 -4.30 -12.65
C PHE A 218 -10.49 -2.97 -13.17
N LYS A 219 -10.92 -2.11 -12.26
CA LYS A 219 -11.41 -0.76 -12.61
C LYS A 219 -10.27 0.21 -12.93
N HIS A 220 -9.15 0.05 -12.23
CA HIS A 220 -7.94 0.85 -12.42
C HIS A 220 -6.71 -0.06 -12.42
N VAL A 221 -5.83 0.14 -13.39
CA VAL A 221 -4.54 -0.56 -13.50
C VAL A 221 -3.46 0.45 -13.89
N GLU A 222 -2.54 0.68 -12.96
CA GLU A 222 -1.34 1.47 -13.22
C GLU A 222 -0.16 0.51 -13.34
N SER A 223 0.40 0.39 -14.54
CA SER A 223 1.48 -0.57 -14.83
C SER A 223 2.52 0.08 -15.73
N LYS A 224 3.66 0.48 -15.13
CA LYS A 224 4.83 1.07 -15.80
C LYS A 224 6.07 0.89 -14.93
N PRO A 225 7.29 0.95 -15.49
CA PRO A 225 8.52 0.77 -14.70
C PRO A 225 8.64 1.68 -13.47
N LEU A 226 8.22 2.92 -13.55
CA LEU A 226 8.34 3.88 -12.46
C LEU A 226 7.09 4.02 -11.59
N VAL A 227 6.07 3.19 -11.80
CA VAL A 227 4.88 3.16 -10.96
C VAL A 227 5.26 2.77 -9.52
N ARG A 228 4.65 3.45 -8.57
CA ARG A 228 4.65 3.14 -7.13
C ARG A 228 3.21 3.05 -6.65
N SER A 229 2.99 2.46 -5.49
CA SER A 229 1.64 2.27 -4.94
C SER A 229 0.81 3.56 -4.84
N SER A 230 1.45 4.70 -4.61
CA SER A 230 0.81 6.02 -4.55
C SER A 230 0.76 6.77 -5.90
N TYR A 231 1.19 6.14 -7.00
CA TYR A 231 1.20 6.82 -8.31
C TYR A 231 -0.22 7.05 -8.81
N HIS A 232 -0.52 8.31 -9.14
CA HIS A 232 -1.87 8.75 -9.58
C HIS A 232 -3.01 8.31 -8.66
N ALA A 233 -2.76 8.22 -7.35
CA ALA A 233 -3.75 7.76 -6.38
C ALA A 233 -5.04 8.61 -6.42
N GLU A 234 -4.94 9.89 -6.73
CA GLU A 234 -6.07 10.82 -6.90
C GLU A 234 -7.04 10.43 -8.02
N LYS A 235 -6.61 9.61 -8.98
CA LYS A 235 -7.46 9.14 -10.09
C LYS A 235 -8.27 7.89 -9.75
N HIS A 236 -8.01 7.29 -8.62
CA HIS A 236 -8.66 6.05 -8.19
C HIS A 236 -9.89 6.28 -7.31
N VAL A 237 -10.19 7.54 -6.98
CA VAL A 237 -11.31 7.96 -6.10
C VAL A 237 -12.60 8.14 -6.87
#